data_9ca5bcd601455f8cd90b7666c38859ce
#
_entry.id   9ca5bcd601455f8cd90b7666c38859ce
#
_cell.length_a   1.000
_cell.length_b   1.000
_cell.length_c   1.000
_cell.angle_alpha   90.00
_cell.angle_beta   90.00
_cell.angle_gamma   90.00
#
_symmetry.space_group_name_H-M   'P 1'
#
loop_
_entity.id
_entity.type
_entity.pdbx_description
1 polymer ?
#
loop_
_entity_poly.entity_id
_entity_poly.type
_entity_poly.pdbx_seq_one_letter_code
_entity_poly.pdbx_strand_id
1 'polypeptide(L)'
;MKSKRIGLLAGITIVGILLAVFANREPSTXLPQSGQLVFPDLMNVVNDVNEVVIETKDQTMTLVRGEQTWGVKEKFGYRADVEKVKNMIVGLADLRIHEPKTKNPELYERLGLQDKDQEGSISKTVTVKTAENPEAGKLVVGNQRPGKGNPRMSDIYVRKPGDPQTWLVIGNVPIDTMPGEWLDKEVIALTTKRVRQVTVTHPNGDRLHLSKAKPDDLDFQLEAMPAGYKVSSQFNVNNVVGTLVQVSLEDVKPQAEIDFSANPGVSAVLETFDGLRLHVQTTKLDKQVWGEFSAEFDANLIQPSESGIKPEDSQKADGVETKKGDKDTDVKAPEKDSPLNKPEEVKKEVETLNQRVKDWAYALPSFRVENFSKLTKDLISKEE
;
A
#
# COMPACT_ATOMS: atom_id res chain seq x y z
N MET A 1 -75.24 36.73 31.76
CA MET A 1 -74.34 37.17 30.66
C MET A 1 -72.87 37.16 31.03
N LYS A 2 -72.45 37.18 32.29
CA LYS A 2 -71.02 37.22 32.68
C LYS A 2 -70.31 35.88 32.53
N SER A 3 -70.98 34.73 32.67
CA SER A 3 -70.30 33.43 32.62
C SER A 3 -69.89 33.02 31.18
N LYS A 4 -70.63 33.39 30.15
CA LYS A 4 -70.27 33.09 28.75
C LYS A 4 -69.01 33.86 28.28
N ARG A 5 -68.79 35.05 28.80
CA ARG A 5 -67.57 35.85 28.46
C ARG A 5 -66.32 35.31 29.15
N ILE A 6 -66.43 34.74 30.31
CA ILE A 6 -65.30 34.09 31.02
C ILE A 6 -64.90 32.78 30.31
N GLY A 7 -65.87 32.01 29.84
CA GLY A 7 -65.60 30.80 29.03
C GLY A 7 -64.88 31.11 27.73
N LEU A 8 -65.30 32.19 27.06
CA LEU A 8 -64.68 32.62 25.80
C LEU A 8 -63.21 33.08 26.02
N LEU A 9 -62.97 33.87 27.06
CA LEU A 9 -61.65 34.31 27.43
C LEU A 9 -60.74 33.15 27.81
N ALA A 10 -61.19 32.20 28.58
CA ALA A 10 -60.47 30.97 28.93
C ALA A 10 -60.13 30.13 27.70
N GLY A 11 -61.04 29.99 26.75
CA GLY A 11 -60.81 29.30 25.46
C GLY A 11 -59.71 29.98 24.63
N ILE A 12 -59.75 31.30 24.51
CA ILE A 12 -58.76 32.06 23.77
C ILE A 12 -57.37 31.94 24.41
N THR A 13 -57.28 31.97 25.75
CA THR A 13 -56.03 31.79 26.49
C THR A 13 -55.42 30.39 26.28
N ILE A 14 -56.24 29.34 26.31
CA ILE A 14 -55.77 27.97 26.07
C ILE A 14 -55.27 27.80 24.63
N VAL A 15 -55.99 28.32 23.67
CA VAL A 15 -55.57 28.32 22.25
C VAL A 15 -54.27 29.09 22.07
N GLY A 16 -54.12 30.26 22.74
CA GLY A 16 -52.90 31.04 22.70
C GLY A 16 -51.70 30.30 23.31
N ILE A 17 -51.90 29.59 24.42
CA ILE A 17 -50.85 28.76 25.05
C ILE A 17 -50.48 27.62 24.14
N LEU A 18 -51.45 26.93 23.55
CA LEU A 18 -51.19 25.84 22.63
C LEU A 18 -50.42 26.32 21.38
N LEU A 19 -50.80 27.47 20.82
CA LEU A 19 -50.08 28.04 19.68
C LEU A 19 -48.67 28.48 20.06
N ALA A 20 -48.45 29.01 21.26
CA ALA A 20 -47.12 29.37 21.75
C ALA A 20 -46.24 28.15 21.98
N VAL A 21 -46.82 27.07 22.48
CA VAL A 21 -46.10 25.78 22.66
C VAL A 21 -45.74 25.17 21.29
N PHE A 22 -46.65 25.28 20.30
CA PHE A 22 -46.36 24.78 18.95
C PHE A 22 -45.35 25.68 18.21
N ALA A 23 -45.44 27.02 18.39
CA ALA A 23 -44.52 27.98 17.74
C ALA A 23 -43.10 27.92 18.32
N ASN A 24 -42.96 27.50 19.60
CA ASN A 24 -41.66 27.36 20.24
C ASN A 24 -41.11 25.92 20.16
N ARG A 25 -41.71 25.02 19.41
CA ARG A 25 -41.08 23.75 19.05
C ARG A 25 -40.03 24.07 17.98
N GLU A 26 -38.83 24.46 18.39
CA GLU A 26 -37.67 24.23 17.56
C GLU A 26 -37.64 22.76 17.21
N PRO A 27 -37.42 22.40 15.96
CA PRO A 27 -37.20 20.98 15.65
C PRO A 27 -36.05 20.54 16.55
N SER A 28 -36.34 19.70 17.50
CA SER A 28 -35.33 19.06 18.33
C SER A 28 -34.55 18.14 17.41
N THR A 29 -33.56 18.69 16.77
CA THR A 29 -32.53 17.88 16.18
C THR A 29 -31.80 17.21 17.34
N UNK A 30 -32.19 16.24 17.85
CA UNK A 30 -31.65 15.72 18.59
C UNK A 30 -30.45 15.57 18.28
N LEU A 31 -29.75 15.84 18.96
CA LEU A 31 -28.37 15.58 18.78
C LEU A 31 -28.20 14.07 18.55
N PRO A 32 -27.46 13.64 17.57
CA PRO A 32 -27.20 12.24 17.36
C PRO A 32 -26.76 11.57 18.66
N GLN A 33 -27.32 10.43 18.95
CA GLN A 33 -26.92 9.67 20.13
C GLN A 33 -25.55 9.05 19.93
N SER A 34 -24.80 8.90 21.01
CA SER A 34 -23.52 8.22 20.98
C SER A 34 -23.64 6.85 20.31
N GLY A 35 -22.70 6.55 19.40
CA GLY A 35 -22.65 5.30 18.65
C GLY A 35 -23.28 5.37 17.26
N GLN A 36 -24.00 6.45 16.92
CA GLN A 36 -24.56 6.62 15.58
C GLN A 36 -23.44 6.93 14.56
N LEU A 37 -23.64 6.45 13.33
CA LEU A 37 -22.70 6.72 12.25
C LEU A 37 -22.70 8.20 11.85
N VAL A 38 -21.51 8.72 11.52
CA VAL A 38 -21.35 10.08 10.98
C VAL A 38 -22.03 10.16 9.61
N PHE A 39 -21.91 9.11 8.82
CA PHE A 39 -22.48 8.99 7.48
C PHE A 39 -23.33 7.71 7.39
N PRO A 40 -24.61 7.75 7.78
CA PRO A 40 -25.45 6.54 7.80
C PRO A 40 -25.56 5.83 6.44
N ASP A 41 -25.53 6.57 5.34
CA ASP A 41 -25.72 6.03 4.00
C ASP A 41 -24.42 5.62 3.29
N LEU A 42 -23.27 6.05 3.78
CA LEU A 42 -22.01 5.83 3.08
C LEU A 42 -21.65 4.34 3.00
N MET A 43 -21.99 3.56 4.02
CA MET A 43 -21.76 2.11 4.03
C MET A 43 -22.45 1.39 2.85
N ASN A 44 -23.59 1.90 2.41
CA ASN A 44 -24.35 1.30 1.31
C ASN A 44 -23.66 1.51 -0.05
N VAL A 45 -22.81 2.51 -0.17
CA VAL A 45 -22.18 2.91 -1.44
C VAL A 45 -20.64 2.83 -1.40
N VAL A 46 -20.04 2.17 -0.40
CA VAL A 46 -18.57 2.05 -0.29
C VAL A 46 -17.95 1.44 -1.55
N ASN A 47 -18.66 0.51 -2.21
CA ASN A 47 -18.17 -0.15 -3.41
C ASN A 47 -18.32 0.72 -4.68
N ASP A 48 -19.10 1.78 -4.61
CA ASP A 48 -19.36 2.71 -5.72
C ASP A 48 -18.45 3.95 -5.65
N VAL A 49 -17.66 4.07 -4.57
CA VAL A 49 -16.70 5.18 -4.42
C VAL A 49 -15.69 5.10 -5.56
N ASN A 50 -15.52 6.21 -6.28
CA ASN A 50 -14.61 6.31 -7.40
C ASN A 50 -13.55 7.40 -7.24
N GLU A 51 -13.72 8.30 -6.27
CA GLU A 51 -12.72 9.33 -5.97
C GLU A 51 -12.76 9.68 -4.48
N VAL A 52 -11.59 9.92 -3.90
CA VAL A 52 -11.45 10.48 -2.56
C VAL A 52 -10.47 11.64 -2.64
N VAL A 53 -10.89 12.81 -2.12
CA VAL A 53 -10.05 14.01 -2.11
C VAL A 53 -9.78 14.40 -0.67
N ILE A 54 -8.52 14.64 -0.34
CA ILE A 54 -8.08 15.20 0.95
C ILE A 54 -7.44 16.55 0.67
N GLU A 55 -7.99 17.58 1.24
CA GLU A 55 -7.52 18.96 1.06
C GLU A 55 -7.05 19.56 2.37
N THR A 56 -5.91 20.22 2.32
CA THR A 56 -5.43 21.11 3.38
C THR A 56 -5.31 22.53 2.81
N LYS A 57 -4.81 23.45 3.61
CA LYS A 57 -4.50 24.81 3.12
C LYS A 57 -3.52 24.78 1.95
N ASP A 58 -2.49 23.94 2.03
CA ASP A 58 -1.32 24.02 1.15
C ASP A 58 -1.31 22.97 0.03
N GLN A 59 -2.13 21.93 0.15
CA GLN A 59 -2.06 20.83 -0.82
C GLN A 59 -3.37 20.06 -0.94
N THR A 60 -3.52 19.40 -2.07
CA THR A 60 -4.61 18.48 -2.35
C THR A 60 -4.00 17.11 -2.66
N MET A 61 -4.61 16.07 -2.15
CA MET A 61 -4.27 14.67 -2.46
C MET A 61 -5.54 13.99 -2.97
N THR A 62 -5.47 13.37 -4.15
CA THR A 62 -6.62 12.79 -4.83
C THR A 62 -6.35 11.32 -5.18
N LEU A 63 -7.20 10.44 -4.67
CA LEU A 63 -7.24 9.04 -5.04
C LEU A 63 -8.34 8.84 -6.06
N VAL A 64 -8.01 8.26 -7.20
CA VAL A 64 -8.98 8.02 -8.30
C VAL A 64 -8.99 6.53 -8.61
N ARG A 65 -10.20 5.97 -8.70
CA ARG A 65 -10.38 4.57 -9.06
C ARG A 65 -10.27 4.42 -10.58
N GLY A 66 -9.27 3.68 -11.02
CA GLY A 66 -9.10 3.30 -12.43
C GLY A 66 -9.80 1.98 -12.75
N GLU A 67 -9.61 1.47 -13.95
CA GLU A 67 -10.21 0.21 -14.40
C GLU A 67 -9.72 -0.99 -13.60
N GLN A 68 -8.45 -1.02 -13.23
CA GLN A 68 -7.83 -2.16 -12.57
C GLN A 68 -7.48 -1.90 -11.11
N THR A 69 -7.16 -0.65 -10.77
CA THR A 69 -6.70 -0.31 -9.43
C THR A 69 -6.93 1.17 -9.12
N TRP A 70 -6.64 1.58 -7.90
CA TRP A 70 -6.64 2.98 -7.51
C TRP A 70 -5.32 3.65 -7.88
N GLY A 71 -5.37 4.93 -8.26
CA GLY A 71 -4.21 5.74 -8.57
C GLY A 71 -4.14 7.01 -7.74
N VAL A 72 -2.93 7.54 -7.55
CA VAL A 72 -2.67 8.82 -6.87
C VAL A 72 -2.48 9.88 -7.94
N LYS A 73 -3.44 10.79 -8.07
CA LYS A 73 -3.47 11.79 -9.16
C LYS A 73 -2.21 12.68 -9.17
N GLU A 74 -1.78 13.13 -7.99
CA GLU A 74 -0.62 14.02 -7.83
C GLU A 74 0.71 13.28 -8.05
N LYS A 75 0.66 11.96 -8.26
CA LYS A 75 1.79 11.10 -8.65
C LYS A 75 1.55 10.46 -10.02
N PHE A 76 1.04 11.28 -10.95
CA PHE A 76 0.81 10.90 -12.35
C PHE A 76 -0.16 9.71 -12.53
N GLY A 77 -1.03 9.48 -11.54
CA GLY A 77 -1.93 8.33 -11.56
C GLY A 77 -1.27 6.99 -11.18
N TYR A 78 -0.05 7.03 -10.64
CA TYR A 78 0.63 5.81 -10.18
C TYR A 78 -0.24 5.06 -9.17
N ARG A 79 -0.16 3.73 -9.20
CA ARG A 79 -1.01 2.85 -8.39
C ARG A 79 -0.88 3.16 -6.89
N ALA A 80 -2.04 3.22 -6.25
CA ALA A 80 -2.14 3.44 -4.81
C ALA A 80 -2.10 2.11 -4.05
N ASP A 81 -1.77 2.18 -2.76
CA ASP A 81 -1.96 1.09 -1.81
C ASP A 81 -3.46 0.85 -1.64
N VAL A 82 -3.99 -0.14 -2.33
CA VAL A 82 -5.43 -0.46 -2.40
C VAL A 82 -5.99 -0.78 -1.02
N GLU A 83 -5.22 -1.47 -0.19
CA GLU A 83 -5.68 -1.83 1.18
C GLU A 83 -5.81 -0.58 2.05
N LYS A 84 -4.86 0.34 1.95
CA LYS A 84 -4.93 1.61 2.68
C LYS A 84 -6.13 2.45 2.20
N VAL A 85 -6.39 2.49 0.88
CA VAL A 85 -7.55 3.20 0.31
C VAL A 85 -8.86 2.58 0.82
N LYS A 86 -8.98 1.27 0.77
CA LYS A 86 -10.16 0.55 1.29
C LYS A 86 -10.37 0.84 2.78
N ASN A 87 -9.29 0.77 3.57
CA ASN A 87 -9.35 1.03 5.01
C ASN A 87 -9.83 2.46 5.30
N MET A 88 -9.43 3.43 4.49
CA MET A 88 -9.91 4.80 4.64
C MET A 88 -11.41 4.90 4.32
N ILE A 89 -11.87 4.35 3.20
CA ILE A 89 -13.27 4.43 2.78
C ILE A 89 -14.18 3.74 3.80
N VAL A 90 -13.84 2.51 4.20
CA VAL A 90 -14.60 1.75 5.18
C VAL A 90 -14.54 2.44 6.55
N GLY A 91 -13.37 2.94 6.94
CA GLY A 91 -13.19 3.67 8.20
C GLY A 91 -14.06 4.92 8.28
N LEU A 92 -14.17 5.67 7.17
CA LEU A 92 -15.07 6.84 7.11
C LEU A 92 -16.54 6.42 7.22
N ALA A 93 -16.92 5.31 6.59
CA ALA A 93 -18.28 4.78 6.62
C ALA A 93 -18.67 4.25 8.01
N ASP A 94 -17.70 3.70 8.77
CA ASP A 94 -17.95 3.18 10.14
C ASP A 94 -17.63 4.21 11.23
N LEU A 95 -17.35 5.45 10.89
CA LEU A 95 -17.03 6.49 11.86
C LEU A 95 -18.22 6.78 12.76
N ARG A 96 -18.03 6.70 14.10
CA ARG A 96 -19.14 6.79 15.07
C ARG A 96 -19.03 8.01 15.96
N ILE A 97 -20.15 8.69 16.12
CA ILE A 97 -20.29 9.84 17.02
C ILE A 97 -20.13 9.35 18.46
N HIS A 98 -19.23 9.98 19.19
CA HIS A 98 -19.04 9.72 20.62
C HIS A 98 -19.76 10.78 21.46
N GLU A 99 -19.46 12.06 21.21
CA GLU A 99 -20.09 13.16 21.94
C GLU A 99 -20.06 14.47 21.15
N PRO A 100 -21.04 15.37 21.35
CA PRO A 100 -20.96 16.71 20.78
C PRO A 100 -19.90 17.55 21.53
N LYS A 101 -19.29 18.48 20.83
CA LYS A 101 -18.31 19.40 21.44
C LYS A 101 -18.82 20.84 21.43
N THR A 102 -18.51 21.65 20.43
CA THR A 102 -18.88 23.06 20.41
C THR A 102 -19.60 23.46 19.12
N LYS A 103 -20.43 24.51 19.22
CA LYS A 103 -20.99 25.20 18.06
C LYS A 103 -20.32 26.56 17.85
N ASN A 104 -19.44 26.99 18.78
CA ASN A 104 -18.78 28.30 18.71
C ASN A 104 -17.54 28.24 17.82
N PRO A 105 -17.53 28.95 16.67
CA PRO A 105 -16.38 28.96 15.77
C PRO A 105 -15.05 29.42 16.39
N GLU A 106 -15.11 30.29 17.41
CA GLU A 106 -13.91 30.74 18.11
C GLU A 106 -13.13 29.61 18.80
N LEU A 107 -13.80 28.51 19.05
CA LEU A 107 -13.17 27.33 19.69
C LEU A 107 -12.68 26.28 18.70
N TYR A 108 -12.90 26.46 17.38
CA TYR A 108 -12.51 25.49 16.36
C TYR A 108 -11.01 25.30 16.31
N GLU A 109 -10.24 26.36 16.50
CA GLU A 109 -8.77 26.30 16.52
C GLU A 109 -8.26 25.27 17.54
N ARG A 110 -8.86 25.23 18.72
CA ARG A 110 -8.45 24.29 19.79
C ARG A 110 -8.68 22.82 19.42
N LEU A 111 -9.62 22.58 18.48
CA LEU A 111 -9.96 21.25 17.98
C LEU A 111 -9.29 20.94 16.63
N GLY A 112 -8.59 21.93 16.04
CA GLY A 112 -8.00 21.83 14.71
C GLY A 112 -9.05 21.83 13.59
N LEU A 113 -10.22 22.46 13.82
CA LEU A 113 -11.38 22.41 12.93
C LEU A 113 -11.69 23.75 12.24
N GLN A 114 -10.75 24.69 12.23
CA GLN A 114 -10.87 25.93 11.46
C GLN A 114 -11.10 25.59 9.98
N ASP A 115 -11.68 26.51 9.23
CA ASP A 115 -11.76 26.34 7.78
C ASP A 115 -10.34 26.27 7.20
N LYS A 116 -10.12 25.40 6.22
CA LYS A 116 -8.78 25.10 5.72
C LYS A 116 -8.02 26.33 5.22
N ASP A 117 -8.74 27.36 4.75
CA ASP A 117 -8.13 28.56 4.19
C ASP A 117 -7.73 29.61 5.25
N GLN A 118 -8.08 29.39 6.52
CA GLN A 118 -7.69 30.28 7.61
C GLN A 118 -6.20 30.14 7.94
N GLU A 119 -5.61 31.25 8.35
CA GLU A 119 -4.20 31.25 8.75
C GLU A 119 -4.00 30.33 9.97
N GLY A 120 -2.98 29.48 9.91
CA GLY A 120 -2.65 28.54 10.97
C GLY A 120 -3.54 27.28 11.00
N SER A 121 -4.48 27.13 10.06
CA SER A 121 -5.34 25.96 10.03
C SER A 121 -4.54 24.68 9.78
N ILE A 122 -4.82 23.66 10.61
CA ILE A 122 -4.28 22.30 10.45
C ILE A 122 -5.38 21.32 10.00
N SER A 123 -6.56 21.84 9.71
CA SER A 123 -7.70 21.02 9.33
C SER A 123 -7.47 20.35 7.97
N LYS A 124 -8.11 19.20 7.81
CA LYS A 124 -8.16 18.45 6.55
C LYS A 124 -9.62 18.33 6.14
N THR A 125 -9.94 18.59 4.89
CA THR A 125 -11.27 18.30 4.36
C THR A 125 -11.18 17.02 3.54
N VAL A 126 -11.93 16.01 3.93
CA VAL A 126 -12.02 14.73 3.21
C VAL A 126 -13.36 14.69 2.49
N THR A 127 -13.33 14.45 1.17
CA THR A 127 -14.53 14.30 0.34
C THR A 127 -14.49 12.94 -0.35
N VAL A 128 -15.55 12.16 -0.15
CA VAL A 128 -15.75 10.87 -0.80
C VAL A 128 -16.80 11.05 -1.89
N LYS A 129 -16.48 10.58 -3.10
CA LYS A 129 -17.35 10.75 -4.27
C LYS A 129 -17.71 9.42 -4.89
N THR A 130 -18.92 9.37 -5.45
CA THR A 130 -19.36 8.29 -6.35
C THR A 130 -19.77 8.92 -7.68
N ALA A 131 -20.04 8.10 -8.71
CA ALA A 131 -20.49 8.60 -9.99
C ALA A 131 -21.82 9.38 -9.88
N GLU A 132 -22.68 8.99 -8.92
CA GLU A 132 -24.00 9.57 -8.73
C GLU A 132 -24.01 10.72 -7.74
N ASN A 133 -23.03 10.77 -6.82
CA ASN A 133 -23.01 11.78 -5.75
C ASN A 133 -21.59 12.32 -5.55
N PRO A 134 -21.32 13.57 -5.96
CA PRO A 134 -19.98 14.17 -5.80
C PRO A 134 -19.62 14.52 -4.34
N GLU A 135 -20.55 14.38 -3.41
CA GLU A 135 -20.33 14.53 -1.97
C GLU A 135 -21.05 13.43 -1.19
N ALA A 136 -20.77 12.16 -1.52
CA ALA A 136 -21.32 11.02 -0.79
C ALA A 136 -20.92 11.04 0.69
N GLY A 137 -19.75 11.62 1.00
CA GLY A 137 -19.33 11.94 2.36
C GLY A 137 -18.38 13.12 2.34
N LYS A 138 -18.58 14.10 3.22
CA LYS A 138 -17.67 15.25 3.33
C LYS A 138 -17.48 15.64 4.78
N LEU A 139 -16.24 15.78 5.22
CA LEU A 139 -15.90 15.98 6.63
C LEU A 139 -14.67 16.87 6.77
N VAL A 140 -14.76 17.84 7.64
CA VAL A 140 -13.58 18.57 8.16
C VAL A 140 -13.05 17.76 9.34
N VAL A 141 -11.77 17.41 9.29
CA VAL A 141 -11.10 16.58 10.28
C VAL A 141 -9.99 17.41 10.94
N GLY A 142 -10.01 17.43 12.25
CA GLY A 142 -9.05 18.18 13.06
C GLY A 142 -8.10 17.26 13.81
N ASN A 143 -7.87 17.60 15.07
CA ASN A 143 -6.96 16.86 15.95
C ASN A 143 -7.40 15.41 16.12
N GLN A 144 -6.42 14.53 16.16
CA GLN A 144 -6.61 13.08 16.32
C GLN A 144 -5.67 12.57 17.41
N ARG A 145 -6.13 11.64 18.22
CA ARG A 145 -5.33 11.00 19.27
C ARG A 145 -5.69 9.52 19.40
N PRO A 146 -4.78 8.68 19.92
CA PRO A 146 -5.12 7.28 20.19
C PRO A 146 -6.34 7.17 21.09
N GLY A 147 -7.23 6.26 20.75
CA GLY A 147 -8.47 6.06 21.51
C GLY A 147 -8.24 5.52 22.92
N LYS A 148 -8.96 6.06 23.88
CA LYS A 148 -8.92 5.57 25.26
C LYS A 148 -9.52 4.16 25.33
N GLY A 149 -8.73 3.21 25.75
CA GLY A 149 -9.19 1.83 25.93
C GLY A 149 -9.05 0.91 24.70
N ASN A 150 -8.83 1.45 23.51
CA ASN A 150 -8.55 0.66 22.31
C ASN A 150 -7.54 1.39 21.41
N PRO A 151 -6.26 1.01 21.47
CA PRO A 151 -5.23 1.69 20.69
C PRO A 151 -5.36 1.52 19.16
N ARG A 152 -6.21 0.61 18.70
CA ARG A 152 -6.50 0.44 17.25
C ARG A 152 -7.53 1.44 16.75
N MET A 153 -8.19 2.18 17.64
CA MET A 153 -9.16 3.21 17.30
C MET A 153 -8.58 4.58 17.67
N SER A 154 -9.10 5.60 17.04
CA SER A 154 -8.72 6.99 17.34
C SER A 154 -9.93 7.79 17.78
N ASP A 155 -9.69 8.72 18.70
CA ASP A 155 -10.59 9.82 19.00
C ASP A 155 -10.26 10.94 18.02
N ILE A 156 -11.23 11.37 17.22
CA ILE A 156 -11.03 12.33 16.15
C ILE A 156 -12.04 13.48 16.28
N TYR A 157 -11.57 14.72 16.24
CA TYR A 157 -12.47 15.87 16.21
C TYR A 157 -12.89 16.14 14.76
N VAL A 158 -14.19 16.28 14.54
CA VAL A 158 -14.73 16.46 13.19
C VAL A 158 -15.85 17.49 13.17
N ARG A 159 -16.12 18.02 11.95
CA ARG A 159 -17.24 18.92 11.66
C ARG A 159 -17.72 18.66 10.23
N LYS A 160 -19.04 18.64 10.02
CA LYS A 160 -19.58 18.64 8.65
C LYS A 160 -19.51 20.06 8.09
N PRO A 161 -19.06 20.28 6.86
CA PRO A 161 -19.09 21.63 6.27
C PRO A 161 -20.51 22.21 6.31
N GLY A 162 -20.62 23.48 6.68
CA GLY A 162 -21.91 24.16 6.79
C GLY A 162 -22.66 23.93 8.11
N ASP A 163 -22.23 22.94 8.92
CA ASP A 163 -22.81 22.70 10.25
C ASP A 163 -21.88 23.28 11.32
N PRO A 164 -22.37 24.17 12.20
CA PRO A 164 -21.52 24.70 13.27
C PRO A 164 -21.19 23.66 14.35
N GLN A 165 -21.94 22.56 14.44
CA GLN A 165 -21.71 21.55 15.48
C GLN A 165 -20.44 20.75 15.19
N THR A 166 -19.52 20.75 16.15
CA THR A 166 -18.35 19.89 16.14
C THR A 166 -18.56 18.65 17.00
N TRP A 167 -17.89 17.58 16.65
CA TRP A 167 -18.08 16.27 17.28
C TRP A 167 -16.74 15.65 17.64
N LEU A 168 -16.72 14.88 18.70
CA LEU A 168 -15.71 13.84 18.93
C LEU A 168 -16.29 12.55 18.38
N VAL A 169 -15.54 11.90 17.46
CA VAL A 169 -15.92 10.63 16.85
C VAL A 169 -14.84 9.59 17.14
N ILE A 170 -15.22 8.33 17.04
CA ILE A 170 -14.33 7.19 17.25
C ILE A 170 -14.27 6.38 15.95
N GLY A 171 -13.08 6.05 15.50
CA GLY A 171 -12.87 5.23 14.31
C GLY A 171 -11.40 5.00 14.02
N ASN A 172 -11.14 4.25 12.97
CA ASN A 172 -9.78 4.04 12.44
C ASN A 172 -9.77 4.46 10.98
N VAL A 173 -9.30 5.67 10.73
CA VAL A 173 -9.30 6.24 9.37
C VAL A 173 -7.89 6.79 9.09
N PRO A 174 -7.14 6.18 8.16
CA PRO A 174 -5.87 6.78 7.72
C PRO A 174 -6.17 8.01 6.86
N ILE A 175 -5.73 9.17 7.29
CA ILE A 175 -5.92 10.45 6.58
C ILE A 175 -4.56 11.12 6.42
N ASP A 176 -3.75 10.58 5.49
CA ASP A 176 -2.47 11.17 5.13
C ASP A 176 -2.68 12.22 4.03
N THR A 177 -2.05 13.36 4.20
CA THR A 177 -2.15 14.46 3.23
C THR A 177 -1.08 14.39 2.14
N MET A 178 -0.01 13.63 2.38
CA MET A 178 1.11 13.52 1.45
C MET A 178 0.83 12.43 0.40
N PRO A 179 0.82 12.78 -0.90
CA PRO A 179 0.54 11.80 -1.96
C PRO A 179 1.45 10.57 -1.93
N GLY A 180 2.73 10.76 -1.59
CA GLY A 180 3.71 9.66 -1.50
C GLY A 180 3.35 8.58 -0.48
N GLU A 181 2.57 8.92 0.53
CA GLU A 181 2.15 7.96 1.58
C GLU A 181 1.02 7.03 1.10
N TRP A 182 0.45 7.31 -0.05
CA TRP A 182 -0.62 6.50 -0.64
C TRP A 182 -0.14 5.56 -1.74
N LEU A 183 1.13 5.66 -2.14
CA LEU A 183 1.68 4.83 -3.22
C LEU A 183 1.82 3.36 -2.78
N ASP A 184 1.54 2.45 -3.70
CA ASP A 184 1.99 1.06 -3.58
C ASP A 184 3.52 1.06 -3.67
N LYS A 185 4.18 0.81 -2.55
CA LYS A 185 5.63 0.94 -2.42
C LYS A 185 6.42 -0.21 -3.05
N GLU A 186 5.76 -1.35 -3.30
CA GLU A 186 6.45 -2.54 -3.80
C GLU A 186 6.76 -2.44 -5.30
N VAL A 187 8.04 -2.49 -5.67
CA VAL A 187 8.49 -2.50 -7.08
C VAL A 187 8.86 -3.93 -7.49
N ILE A 188 9.75 -4.57 -6.77
CA ILE A 188 10.21 -5.96 -7.00
C ILE A 188 10.02 -6.77 -5.71
N ALA A 189 9.46 -7.97 -5.85
CA ALA A 189 9.29 -8.91 -4.74
C ALA A 189 9.63 -10.33 -5.20
N LEU A 190 10.92 -10.64 -5.17
CA LEU A 190 11.46 -11.97 -5.44
C LEU A 190 11.99 -12.58 -4.13
N THR A 191 12.36 -13.85 -4.16
CA THR A 191 13.03 -14.49 -3.03
C THR A 191 14.47 -14.81 -3.38
N THR A 192 15.36 -14.70 -2.43
CA THR A 192 16.79 -15.04 -2.63
C THR A 192 16.99 -16.51 -3.00
N LYS A 193 16.08 -17.39 -2.59
CA LYS A 193 16.13 -18.83 -2.98
C LYS A 193 16.08 -19.01 -4.49
N ARG A 194 15.31 -18.19 -5.19
CA ARG A 194 15.19 -18.27 -6.65
C ARG A 194 16.43 -17.77 -7.37
N VAL A 195 17.21 -16.85 -6.75
CA VAL A 195 18.33 -16.18 -7.41
C VAL A 195 19.49 -17.16 -7.57
N ARG A 196 19.97 -17.29 -8.80
CA ARG A 196 21.16 -18.06 -9.16
C ARG A 196 22.41 -17.18 -9.16
N GLN A 197 22.30 -16.02 -9.81
CA GLN A 197 23.44 -15.09 -9.89
C GLN A 197 23.00 -13.64 -10.07
N VAL A 198 23.88 -12.74 -9.70
CA VAL A 198 23.74 -11.30 -9.88
C VAL A 198 25.05 -10.77 -10.43
N THR A 199 24.97 -9.95 -11.49
CA THR A 199 26.09 -9.17 -11.98
C THR A 199 25.77 -7.70 -11.79
N VAL A 200 26.57 -7.00 -11.01
CA VAL A 200 26.47 -5.54 -10.82
C VAL A 200 27.61 -4.88 -11.59
N THR A 201 27.31 -3.90 -12.42
CA THR A 201 28.28 -3.17 -13.21
C THR A 201 28.27 -1.70 -12.82
N HIS A 202 29.42 -1.18 -12.46
CA HIS A 202 29.61 0.20 -12.02
C HIS A 202 30.09 1.08 -13.18
N PRO A 203 29.79 2.39 -13.16
CA PRO A 203 30.27 3.32 -14.19
C PRO A 203 31.80 3.39 -14.32
N ASN A 204 32.52 3.08 -13.24
CA ASN A 204 33.99 3.06 -13.24
C ASN A 204 34.58 1.77 -13.85
N GLY A 205 33.74 0.85 -14.29
CA GLY A 205 34.14 -0.43 -14.88
C GLY A 205 34.26 -1.60 -13.91
N ASP A 206 34.09 -1.38 -12.59
CA ASP A 206 34.10 -2.47 -11.60
C ASP A 206 32.88 -3.36 -11.84
N ARG A 207 33.09 -4.67 -11.82
CA ARG A 207 32.03 -5.68 -12.04
C ARG A 207 32.03 -6.67 -10.88
N LEU A 208 30.94 -6.66 -10.16
CA LEU A 208 30.71 -7.57 -9.04
C LEU A 208 29.86 -8.75 -9.56
N HIS A 209 30.38 -9.96 -9.45
CA HIS A 209 29.63 -11.17 -9.84
C HIS A 209 29.44 -12.06 -8.63
N LEU A 210 28.17 -12.29 -8.28
CA LEU A 210 27.75 -13.09 -7.14
C LEU A 210 26.92 -14.26 -7.64
N SER A 211 27.19 -15.48 -7.15
CA SER A 211 26.44 -16.66 -7.58
C SER A 211 26.28 -17.66 -6.45
N LYS A 212 25.36 -18.60 -6.61
CA LYS A 212 25.24 -19.79 -5.79
C LYS A 212 24.85 -20.99 -6.64
N ALA A 213 25.25 -22.20 -6.20
CA ALA A 213 25.07 -23.42 -6.99
C ALA A 213 23.64 -23.98 -6.94
N LYS A 214 22.95 -23.80 -5.80
CA LYS A 214 21.62 -24.43 -5.56
C LYS A 214 20.68 -23.43 -4.89
N PRO A 215 19.36 -23.56 -5.11
CA PRO A 215 18.37 -22.71 -4.45
C PRO A 215 18.46 -22.67 -2.92
N ASP A 216 18.80 -23.80 -2.31
CA ASP A 216 18.87 -23.93 -0.84
C ASP A 216 20.19 -23.45 -0.24
N ASP A 217 21.19 -23.12 -1.06
CA ASP A 217 22.42 -22.47 -0.55
C ASP A 217 22.05 -21.12 0.07
N LEU A 218 22.57 -20.90 1.27
CA LEU A 218 22.25 -19.66 2.03
C LEU A 218 23.10 -18.49 1.55
N ASP A 219 24.34 -18.77 1.13
CA ASP A 219 25.34 -17.76 0.85
C ASP A 219 25.68 -17.67 -0.64
N PHE A 220 25.76 -16.46 -1.13
CA PHE A 220 26.29 -16.17 -2.45
C PHE A 220 27.81 -16.11 -2.39
N GLN A 221 28.46 -16.67 -3.39
CA GLN A 221 29.91 -16.60 -3.55
C GLN A 221 30.29 -15.40 -4.41
N LEU A 222 31.28 -14.64 -3.97
CA LEU A 222 31.87 -13.59 -4.78
C LEU A 222 32.90 -14.23 -5.72
N GLU A 223 32.66 -14.11 -7.01
CA GLU A 223 33.54 -14.70 -8.02
C GLU A 223 34.66 -13.73 -8.41
N ALA A 224 35.72 -14.27 -9.00
CA ALA A 224 36.85 -13.51 -9.51
C ALA A 224 37.55 -12.63 -8.47
N MET A 225 37.68 -13.10 -7.24
CA MET A 225 38.46 -12.42 -6.20
C MET A 225 39.95 -12.39 -6.57
N PRO A 226 40.63 -11.28 -6.30
CA PRO A 226 42.09 -11.25 -6.46
C PRO A 226 42.78 -12.26 -5.54
N ALA A 227 43.91 -12.81 -5.98
CA ALA A 227 44.68 -13.75 -5.17
C ALA A 227 45.14 -13.09 -3.85
N GLY A 228 45.05 -13.80 -2.74
CA GLY A 228 45.42 -13.29 -1.40
C GLY A 228 44.33 -12.46 -0.74
N TYR A 229 43.10 -12.51 -1.26
CA TYR A 229 41.94 -11.85 -0.66
C TYR A 229 40.85 -12.85 -0.32
N LYS A 230 40.10 -12.53 0.71
CA LYS A 230 38.90 -13.31 1.15
C LYS A 230 37.72 -12.37 1.31
N VAL A 231 36.51 -12.91 1.32
CA VAL A 231 35.29 -12.15 1.63
C VAL A 231 35.41 -11.59 3.06
N SER A 232 35.24 -10.30 3.20
CA SER A 232 35.32 -9.62 4.51
C SER A 232 34.07 -9.86 5.37
N SER A 233 32.92 -9.96 4.74
CA SER A 233 31.63 -10.19 5.40
C SER A 233 30.65 -10.87 4.45
N GLN A 234 30.28 -12.09 4.76
CA GLN A 234 29.25 -12.84 4.00
C GLN A 234 27.91 -12.11 4.03
N PHE A 235 27.57 -11.50 5.15
CA PHE A 235 26.38 -10.68 5.31
C PHE A 235 26.32 -9.56 4.24
N ASN A 236 27.44 -8.87 4.02
CA ASN A 236 27.50 -7.79 3.01
C ASN A 236 27.34 -8.33 1.58
N VAL A 237 27.91 -9.49 1.27
CA VAL A 237 27.75 -10.16 -0.02
C VAL A 237 26.26 -10.50 -0.24
N ASN A 238 25.65 -11.15 0.73
CA ASN A 238 24.23 -11.53 0.66
C ASN A 238 23.29 -10.31 0.56
N ASN A 239 23.66 -9.21 1.23
CA ASN A 239 22.87 -7.96 1.21
C ASN A 239 22.79 -7.32 -0.18
N VAL A 240 23.85 -7.44 -1.00
CA VAL A 240 23.78 -6.94 -2.39
C VAL A 240 22.60 -7.59 -3.12
N VAL A 241 22.50 -8.91 -3.01
CA VAL A 241 21.39 -9.66 -3.64
C VAL A 241 20.06 -9.34 -2.96
N GLY A 242 20.04 -9.31 -1.64
CA GLY A 242 18.83 -9.04 -0.84
C GLY A 242 18.16 -7.71 -1.21
N THR A 243 18.95 -6.68 -1.49
CA THR A 243 18.39 -5.37 -1.89
C THR A 243 17.82 -5.36 -3.31
N LEU A 244 18.26 -6.26 -4.18
CA LEU A 244 17.76 -6.36 -5.56
C LEU A 244 16.51 -7.23 -5.67
N VAL A 245 16.29 -8.18 -4.75
CA VAL A 245 15.09 -9.03 -4.76
C VAL A 245 13.89 -8.39 -4.08
N GLN A 246 14.12 -7.40 -3.20
CA GLN A 246 13.07 -6.70 -2.47
C GLN A 246 13.26 -5.19 -2.67
N VAL A 247 12.69 -4.66 -3.76
CA VAL A 247 12.82 -3.24 -4.09
C VAL A 247 11.53 -2.50 -3.73
N SER A 248 11.67 -1.45 -2.95
CA SER A 248 10.60 -0.50 -2.64
C SER A 248 10.99 0.90 -3.14
N LEU A 249 9.98 1.71 -3.42
CA LEU A 249 10.17 3.10 -3.85
C LEU A 249 10.02 4.09 -2.70
N GLU A 250 10.66 5.24 -2.80
CA GLU A 250 10.36 6.44 -2.01
C GLU A 250 9.44 7.38 -2.78
N ASP A 251 9.65 7.48 -4.10
CA ASP A 251 8.85 8.30 -4.98
C ASP A 251 8.86 7.69 -6.39
N VAL A 252 8.03 8.24 -7.28
CA VAL A 252 7.85 7.73 -8.63
C VAL A 252 7.63 8.88 -9.62
N LYS A 253 8.14 8.70 -10.84
CA LYS A 253 7.91 9.61 -11.99
C LYS A 253 7.67 8.77 -13.25
N PRO A 254 7.00 9.34 -14.27
CA PRO A 254 7.02 8.72 -15.59
C PRO A 254 8.48 8.51 -16.06
N GLN A 255 8.77 7.33 -16.60
CA GLN A 255 10.12 7.00 -17.07
C GLN A 255 10.64 8.02 -18.08
N ALA A 256 9.75 8.57 -18.93
CA ALA A 256 10.10 9.58 -19.94
C ALA A 256 10.60 10.91 -19.33
N GLU A 257 10.40 11.18 -18.05
CA GLU A 257 10.91 12.38 -17.38
C GLU A 257 12.34 12.24 -16.85
N ILE A 258 12.92 11.02 -16.92
CA ILE A 258 14.25 10.72 -16.37
C ILE A 258 15.16 10.25 -17.52
N ASP A 259 16.25 10.97 -17.76
CA ASP A 259 17.25 10.56 -18.75
C ASP A 259 18.31 9.67 -18.08
N PHE A 260 18.17 8.37 -18.25
CA PHE A 260 19.09 7.37 -17.70
C PHE A 260 20.46 7.37 -18.37
N SER A 261 20.57 7.97 -19.57
CA SER A 261 21.83 8.06 -20.31
C SER A 261 22.70 9.25 -19.92
N ALA A 262 22.10 10.31 -19.36
CA ALA A 262 22.81 11.55 -19.04
C ALA A 262 23.84 11.38 -17.90
N ASN A 263 23.51 10.56 -16.89
CA ASN A 263 24.39 10.31 -15.76
C ASN A 263 24.24 8.85 -15.29
N PRO A 264 24.71 7.90 -16.11
CA PRO A 264 24.49 6.47 -15.82
C PRO A 264 25.08 6.11 -14.45
N GLY A 265 24.27 5.47 -13.64
CA GLY A 265 24.67 4.93 -12.35
C GLY A 265 25.03 3.44 -12.46
N VAL A 266 24.80 2.72 -11.37
CA VAL A 266 25.03 1.28 -11.32
C VAL A 266 23.94 0.56 -12.12
N SER A 267 24.32 -0.48 -12.87
CA SER A 267 23.36 -1.40 -13.47
C SER A 267 23.52 -2.79 -12.87
N ALA A 268 22.45 -3.58 -12.88
CA ALA A 268 22.50 -4.94 -12.39
C ALA A 268 21.66 -5.87 -13.27
N VAL A 269 22.13 -7.10 -13.42
CA VAL A 269 21.39 -8.20 -14.02
C VAL A 269 21.28 -9.30 -12.97
N LEU A 270 20.07 -9.68 -12.62
CA LEU A 270 19.77 -10.75 -11.66
C LEU A 270 19.12 -11.90 -12.45
N GLU A 271 19.65 -13.10 -12.28
CA GLU A 271 19.15 -14.30 -12.95
C GLU A 271 18.72 -15.35 -11.93
N THR A 272 17.59 -15.99 -12.20
CA THR A 272 17.02 -17.00 -11.31
C THR A 272 17.24 -18.42 -11.87
N PHE A 273 17.14 -19.42 -11.01
CA PHE A 273 17.19 -20.84 -11.40
C PHE A 273 16.00 -21.24 -12.28
N ASP A 274 14.89 -20.52 -12.20
CA ASP A 274 13.64 -20.86 -12.90
C ASP A 274 13.39 -20.03 -14.17
N GLY A 275 14.39 -19.23 -14.60
CA GLY A 275 14.35 -18.62 -15.93
C GLY A 275 13.98 -17.13 -15.96
N LEU A 276 13.84 -16.46 -14.83
CA LEU A 276 13.61 -15.02 -14.81
C LEU A 276 14.94 -14.28 -14.85
N ARG A 277 15.07 -13.30 -15.74
CA ARG A 277 16.20 -12.35 -15.76
C ARG A 277 15.66 -10.96 -15.55
N LEU A 278 16.10 -10.30 -14.47
CA LEU A 278 15.72 -8.93 -14.10
C LEU A 278 16.87 -7.99 -14.45
N HIS A 279 16.57 -6.93 -15.17
CA HIS A 279 17.49 -5.85 -15.47
C HIS A 279 17.15 -4.63 -14.62
N VAL A 280 18.18 -4.03 -14.06
CA VAL A 280 18.08 -2.81 -13.25
C VAL A 280 19.08 -1.81 -13.85
N GLN A 281 18.61 -0.61 -14.11
CA GLN A 281 19.49 0.50 -14.50
C GLN A 281 19.21 1.69 -13.60
N THR A 282 20.27 2.38 -13.15
CA THR A 282 20.09 3.53 -12.29
C THR A 282 20.72 4.78 -12.90
N THR A 283 20.23 5.93 -12.46
CA THR A 283 20.81 7.24 -12.75
C THR A 283 20.69 8.11 -11.51
N LYS A 284 21.57 9.11 -11.40
CA LYS A 284 21.49 10.07 -10.30
C LYS A 284 20.99 11.41 -10.85
N LEU A 285 19.86 11.86 -10.31
CA LEU A 285 19.30 13.17 -10.61
C LEU A 285 19.24 13.95 -9.30
N ASP A 286 19.97 15.07 -9.25
CA ASP A 286 20.16 15.86 -8.03
C ASP A 286 20.79 14.99 -6.92
N LYS A 287 20.08 14.80 -5.81
CA LYS A 287 20.56 13.99 -4.67
C LYS A 287 19.91 12.61 -4.64
N GLN A 288 18.99 12.32 -5.56
CA GLN A 288 18.18 11.10 -5.58
C GLN A 288 18.70 10.13 -6.63
N VAL A 289 18.79 8.86 -6.31
CA VAL A 289 19.04 7.79 -7.29
C VAL A 289 17.68 7.28 -7.77
N TRP A 290 17.54 7.26 -9.10
CA TRP A 290 16.36 6.75 -9.78
C TRP A 290 16.72 5.42 -10.45
N GLY A 291 15.80 4.46 -10.38
CA GLY A 291 15.95 3.15 -11.01
C GLY A 291 14.83 2.87 -12.01
N GLU A 292 15.18 2.20 -13.10
CA GLU A 292 14.22 1.57 -14.01
C GLU A 292 14.45 0.06 -14.02
N PHE A 293 13.39 -0.69 -14.30
CA PHE A 293 13.39 -2.14 -14.20
C PHE A 293 12.75 -2.75 -15.44
N SER A 294 13.26 -3.90 -15.87
CA SER A 294 12.60 -4.73 -16.87
C SER A 294 12.96 -6.20 -16.61
N ALA A 295 12.13 -7.10 -17.07
CA ALA A 295 12.37 -8.53 -16.89
C ALA A 295 12.18 -9.27 -18.22
N GLU A 296 12.88 -10.40 -18.35
CA GLU A 296 12.68 -11.33 -19.47
C GLU A 296 12.70 -12.78 -18.98
N PHE A 297 12.11 -13.66 -19.75
CA PHE A 297 12.19 -15.09 -19.51
C PHE A 297 13.25 -15.70 -20.41
N ASP A 298 14.21 -16.42 -19.84
CA ASP A 298 15.25 -17.13 -20.55
C ASP A 298 15.27 -18.60 -20.13
N ALA A 299 14.79 -19.47 -21.02
CA ALA A 299 14.73 -20.90 -20.78
C ALA A 299 16.12 -21.54 -20.55
N ASN A 300 17.19 -20.92 -21.05
CA ASN A 300 18.56 -21.44 -20.89
C ASN A 300 19.07 -21.32 -19.45
N LEU A 301 18.41 -20.50 -18.61
CA LEU A 301 18.76 -20.40 -17.19
C LEU A 301 18.24 -21.60 -16.39
N ILE A 302 17.23 -22.30 -16.91
CA ILE A 302 16.61 -23.43 -16.21
C ILE A 302 17.56 -24.63 -16.30
N GLN A 303 18.11 -25.04 -15.14
CA GLN A 303 18.91 -26.26 -15.09
C GLN A 303 18.00 -27.46 -15.10
N PRO A 304 18.33 -28.52 -15.85
CA PRO A 304 17.61 -29.79 -15.78
C PRO A 304 17.64 -30.30 -14.33
N SER A 305 16.47 -30.58 -13.80
CA SER A 305 16.37 -31.21 -12.49
C SER A 305 17.12 -32.53 -12.49
N GLU A 306 18.08 -32.70 -11.60
CA GLU A 306 18.81 -33.99 -11.43
C GLU A 306 17.94 -35.07 -10.78
N SER A 307 16.61 -34.92 -10.75
CA SER A 307 15.70 -35.99 -10.40
C SER A 307 15.51 -36.91 -11.62
N GLY A 308 16.62 -37.53 -12.05
CA GLY A 308 16.60 -38.55 -13.07
C GLY A 308 15.95 -39.81 -12.51
N ILE A 309 14.69 -40.03 -12.86
CA ILE A 309 14.12 -41.38 -12.80
C ILE A 309 14.81 -42.15 -13.90
N LYS A 310 15.75 -43.00 -13.54
CA LYS A 310 16.22 -44.05 -14.46
C LYS A 310 15.02 -44.89 -14.84
N PRO A 311 14.79 -45.18 -16.13
CA PRO A 311 13.79 -46.18 -16.49
C PRO A 311 14.25 -47.53 -15.95
N GLU A 312 13.57 -48.06 -14.95
CA GLU A 312 13.75 -49.44 -14.56
C GLU A 312 13.22 -50.36 -15.66
N ASP A 313 14.10 -51.18 -16.12
CA ASP A 313 13.90 -52.26 -17.09
C ASP A 313 12.79 -53.22 -16.61
N SER A 314 11.73 -53.32 -17.40
CA SER A 314 10.62 -54.22 -17.10
C SER A 314 11.03 -55.69 -17.27
N GLN A 315 11.22 -56.42 -16.18
CA GLN A 315 11.18 -57.87 -16.21
C GLN A 315 9.91 -58.39 -15.53
N LYS A 316 9.13 -59.11 -16.32
CA LYS A 316 7.93 -59.85 -15.92
C LYS A 316 8.26 -60.93 -14.87
N ALA A 317 7.41 -61.06 -13.87
CA ALA A 317 7.18 -62.36 -13.21
C ALA A 317 5.75 -62.43 -12.69
N ASP A 318 5.14 -63.55 -12.97
CA ASP A 318 3.76 -63.95 -12.75
C ASP A 318 3.30 -64.00 -11.29
N GLY A 319 2.06 -63.64 -11.12
CA GLY A 319 1.02 -64.36 -10.38
C GLY A 319 1.09 -64.47 -8.86
N VAL A 320 0.10 -63.91 -8.22
CA VAL A 320 -0.84 -64.59 -7.31
C VAL A 320 -1.93 -63.60 -6.86
N GLU A 321 -3.19 -64.02 -7.07
CA GLU A 321 -4.38 -63.38 -6.50
C GLU A 321 -4.44 -63.50 -4.98
N THR A 322 -4.95 -62.46 -4.29
CA THR A 322 -6.05 -62.64 -3.32
C THR A 322 -6.57 -61.30 -2.78
N LYS A 323 -7.86 -61.13 -2.97
CA LYS A 323 -8.96 -60.54 -2.17
C LYS A 323 -8.82 -59.19 -1.43
N LYS A 324 -9.67 -58.28 -1.93
CA LYS A 324 -10.62 -57.35 -1.30
C LYS A 324 -10.41 -56.89 0.14
N GLY A 325 -10.43 -55.55 0.28
CA GLY A 325 -10.75 -54.87 1.52
C GLY A 325 -10.55 -53.36 1.44
N ASP A 326 -11.55 -52.71 0.98
CA ASP A 326 -12.21 -51.43 1.36
C ASP A 326 -11.38 -50.19 1.76
N LYS A 327 -11.76 -49.12 1.08
CA LYS A 327 -11.69 -47.67 1.36
C LYS A 327 -10.38 -46.94 1.22
N ASP A 328 -10.32 -46.34 0.03
CA ASP A 328 -9.55 -45.16 -0.33
C ASP A 328 -9.77 -43.99 0.62
N THR A 329 -8.71 -43.50 1.15
CA THR A 329 -8.47 -42.07 1.34
C THR A 329 -7.09 -41.84 0.70
N ASP A 330 -7.12 -41.39 -0.54
CA ASP A 330 -5.96 -40.82 -1.21
C ASP A 330 -5.55 -39.55 -0.43
N VAL A 331 -4.72 -39.74 0.56
CA VAL A 331 -3.96 -38.62 1.13
C VAL A 331 -2.82 -38.40 0.14
N LYS A 332 -3.07 -37.51 -0.82
CA LYS A 332 -2.05 -36.91 -1.66
C LYS A 332 -0.98 -36.36 -0.72
N ALA A 333 0.20 -36.96 -0.74
CA ALA A 333 1.35 -36.44 0.01
C ALA A 333 1.51 -34.95 -0.38
N PRO A 334 1.76 -34.04 0.57
CA PRO A 334 1.97 -32.64 0.21
C PRO A 334 3.13 -32.59 -0.79
N GLU A 335 2.86 -32.03 -1.97
CA GLU A 335 3.91 -31.65 -2.90
C GLU A 335 4.88 -30.79 -2.08
N LYS A 336 6.14 -31.18 -2.00
CA LYS A 336 7.18 -30.33 -1.44
C LYS A 336 7.12 -29.03 -2.22
N ASP A 337 6.76 -27.93 -1.58
CA ASP A 337 6.76 -26.61 -2.17
C ASP A 337 8.16 -26.33 -2.73
N SER A 338 8.31 -26.50 -4.03
CA SER A 338 9.52 -26.10 -4.72
C SER A 338 9.67 -24.58 -4.57
N PRO A 339 10.84 -24.07 -4.21
CA PRO A 339 11.04 -22.61 -4.18
C PRO A 339 11.05 -22.01 -5.59
N LEU A 340 11.01 -22.84 -6.63
CA LEU A 340 11.10 -22.44 -8.04
C LEU A 340 9.74 -22.54 -8.72
N ASN A 341 9.41 -21.54 -9.52
CA ASN A 341 8.19 -21.50 -10.30
C ASN A 341 8.33 -22.33 -11.58
N LYS A 342 7.21 -22.79 -12.12
CA LYS A 342 7.18 -23.46 -13.42
C LYS A 342 7.39 -22.42 -14.54
N PRO A 343 7.95 -22.81 -15.70
CA PRO A 343 8.24 -21.86 -16.79
C PRO A 343 7.05 -20.99 -17.20
N GLU A 344 5.85 -21.56 -17.24
CA GLU A 344 4.65 -20.78 -17.62
C GLU A 344 4.26 -19.73 -16.56
N GLU A 345 4.50 -20.07 -15.29
CA GLU A 345 4.29 -19.13 -14.17
C GLU A 345 5.31 -17.99 -14.25
N VAL A 346 6.58 -18.29 -14.56
CA VAL A 346 7.64 -17.29 -14.72
C VAL A 346 7.34 -16.37 -15.91
N LYS A 347 6.89 -16.91 -17.04
CA LYS A 347 6.49 -16.09 -18.22
C LYS A 347 5.40 -15.10 -17.84
N LYS A 348 4.37 -15.57 -17.14
CA LYS A 348 3.26 -14.72 -16.67
C LYS A 348 3.75 -13.67 -15.66
N GLU A 349 4.63 -14.07 -14.75
CA GLU A 349 5.26 -13.16 -13.78
C GLU A 349 6.03 -12.05 -14.49
N VAL A 350 6.86 -12.40 -15.48
CA VAL A 350 7.63 -11.46 -16.30
C VAL A 350 6.70 -10.47 -17.01
N GLU A 351 5.62 -10.98 -17.63
CA GLU A 351 4.64 -10.12 -18.31
C GLU A 351 3.99 -9.14 -17.32
N THR A 352 3.53 -9.64 -16.18
CA THR A 352 2.88 -8.83 -15.13
C THR A 352 3.86 -7.76 -14.59
N LEU A 353 5.09 -8.17 -14.32
CA LEU A 353 6.12 -7.25 -13.82
C LEU A 353 6.39 -6.14 -14.84
N ASN A 354 6.61 -6.50 -16.11
CA ASN A 354 6.87 -5.51 -17.15
C ASN A 354 5.69 -4.54 -17.34
N GLN A 355 4.45 -5.03 -17.34
CA GLN A 355 3.26 -4.17 -17.40
C GLN A 355 3.24 -3.16 -16.25
N ARG A 356 3.73 -3.58 -15.10
CA ARG A 356 3.74 -2.77 -13.87
C ARG A 356 4.84 -1.71 -13.87
N VAL A 357 6.03 -2.00 -14.45
CA VAL A 357 7.22 -1.16 -14.30
C VAL A 357 7.61 -0.35 -15.52
N LYS A 358 7.19 -0.73 -16.74
CA LYS A 358 7.72 -0.21 -18.01
C LYS A 358 7.63 1.31 -18.21
N ASP A 359 6.63 1.95 -17.60
CA ASP A 359 6.36 3.37 -17.82
C ASP A 359 6.91 4.26 -16.69
N TRP A 360 7.65 3.67 -15.75
CA TRP A 360 7.97 4.33 -14.48
C TRP A 360 9.47 4.31 -14.16
N ALA A 361 9.91 5.40 -13.57
CA ALA A 361 11.20 5.52 -12.88
C ALA A 361 10.93 5.67 -11.37
N TYR A 362 11.75 5.01 -10.57
CA TYR A 362 11.53 4.86 -9.12
C TYR A 362 12.67 5.52 -8.35
N ALA A 363 12.34 6.44 -7.46
CA ALA A 363 13.28 6.96 -6.47
C ALA A 363 13.57 5.84 -5.46
N LEU A 364 14.84 5.43 -5.39
CA LEU A 364 15.26 4.30 -4.55
C LEU A 364 15.76 4.80 -3.19
N PRO A 365 15.40 4.11 -2.09
CA PRO A 365 15.91 4.46 -0.76
C PRO A 365 17.44 4.40 -0.70
N SER A 366 18.06 5.39 -0.07
CA SER A 366 19.52 5.53 -0.03
C SER A 366 20.22 4.28 0.51
N PHE A 367 19.69 3.66 1.56
CA PHE A 367 20.28 2.46 2.15
C PHE A 367 20.32 1.28 1.17
N ARG A 368 19.32 1.17 0.27
CA ARG A 368 19.32 0.13 -0.78
C ARG A 368 20.40 0.40 -1.79
N VAL A 369 20.50 1.66 -2.24
CA VAL A 369 21.52 2.08 -3.19
C VAL A 369 22.91 1.79 -2.63
N GLU A 370 23.18 2.14 -1.39
CA GLU A 370 24.46 1.86 -0.71
C GLU A 370 24.81 0.37 -0.71
N ASN A 371 23.81 -0.50 -0.51
CA ASN A 371 24.06 -1.94 -0.46
C ASN A 371 24.38 -2.53 -1.83
N PHE A 372 23.55 -2.26 -2.85
CA PHE A 372 23.81 -2.88 -4.15
C PHE A 372 24.89 -2.16 -4.98
N SER A 373 25.28 -0.96 -4.60
CA SER A 373 26.37 -0.23 -5.26
C SER A 373 27.75 -0.40 -4.58
N LYS A 374 27.89 -1.42 -3.73
CA LYS A 374 29.22 -1.77 -3.16
C LYS A 374 30.16 -2.20 -4.28
N LEU A 375 31.39 -1.73 -4.21
CA LEU A 375 32.47 -2.15 -5.11
C LEU A 375 33.07 -3.47 -4.60
N THR A 376 33.76 -4.18 -5.49
CA THR A 376 34.45 -5.44 -5.12
C THR A 376 35.37 -5.23 -3.90
N LYS A 377 36.11 -4.13 -3.87
CA LYS A 377 37.02 -3.79 -2.77
C LYS A 377 36.32 -3.63 -1.41
N ASP A 378 35.02 -3.29 -1.41
CA ASP A 378 34.25 -3.08 -0.17
C ASP A 378 33.80 -4.41 0.45
N LEU A 379 33.89 -5.50 -0.32
CA LEU A 379 33.44 -6.84 0.07
C LEU A 379 34.60 -7.78 0.43
N ILE A 380 35.86 -7.37 0.21
CA ILE A 380 37.01 -8.26 0.40
C ILE A 380 38.01 -7.64 1.39
N SER A 381 38.79 -8.49 2.01
CA SER A 381 39.96 -8.13 2.86
C SER A 381 41.12 -9.05 2.52
N LYS A 382 42.33 -8.59 2.81
CA LYS A 382 43.53 -9.45 2.64
C LYS A 382 43.45 -10.66 3.56
N GLU A 383 43.88 -11.81 3.06
CA GLU A 383 44.14 -12.96 3.92
C GLU A 383 45.37 -12.65 4.83
N GLU A 384 45.23 -12.92 6.10
CA GLU A 384 46.35 -12.78 7.08
C GLU A 384 47.30 -13.97 6.99
#